data_c8d23d5c49a04cfd5cf5a2230fcad784
#
_entry.id   c8d23d5c49a04cfd5cf5a2230fcad784
#
_cell.length_a   1.000
_cell.length_b   1.000
_cell.length_c   1.000
_cell.angle_alpha   90.00
_cell.angle_beta   90.00
_cell.angle_gamma   90.00
#
_symmetry.space_group_name_H-M   'P 1'
#
loop_
_entity.id
_entity.type
_entity.pdbx_description
1 polymer ?
#
loop_
_entity_poly.entity_id
_entity_poly.type
_entity_poly.pdbx_seq_one_letter_code
_entity_poly.pdbx_strand_id
1 'polypeptide(L)'
;HNNALWLGLDMPVGFADYWYDGANIQNFKSILKNGLTGPLEYFSTVCEHPDQITYHRPFYPRSSGPKGNVKRDHLVTALGLSRFDDLHRRCERATNDRAAACPSFWTLGANQVGKGMLHGLEHLIIPGAHLGFNIWPFDGDLATCCQHPDVTLMETYPGEVYGWLGISELTKSNQKSRAKAVEFLIDYAARNAVEITPAVMADC
;
A
#
# COMPACT_ATOMS: atom_id res chain seq x y z
N HIS A 1 -14.91 25.88 10.70
CA HIS A 1 -14.47 24.97 9.63
C HIS A 1 -13.85 23.75 10.30
N ASN A 2 -14.52 22.59 10.20
CA ASN A 2 -13.93 21.32 10.59
C ASN A 2 -12.90 20.95 9.49
N ASN A 3 -11.64 21.15 9.77
CA ASN A 3 -10.57 20.79 8.85
C ASN A 3 -10.23 19.31 9.06
N ALA A 4 -10.86 18.41 8.31
CA ALA A 4 -10.44 17.02 8.24
C ALA A 4 -9.06 16.94 7.55
N LEU A 5 -8.13 16.23 8.13
CA LEU A 5 -6.81 15.97 7.55
C LEU A 5 -6.81 14.59 6.88
N TRP A 6 -6.48 14.56 5.60
CA TRP A 6 -6.38 13.34 4.82
C TRP A 6 -4.92 13.07 4.47
N LEU A 7 -4.42 11.92 4.85
CA LEU A 7 -3.05 11.47 4.57
C LEU A 7 -3.08 10.30 3.60
N GLY A 8 -2.68 10.57 2.36
CA GLY A 8 -2.49 9.55 1.33
C GLY A 8 -1.15 8.83 1.51
N LEU A 9 -1.18 7.51 1.56
CA LEU A 9 -0.03 6.64 1.78
C LEU A 9 0.25 5.83 0.51
N ASP A 10 1.42 6.01 -0.11
CA ASP A 10 1.87 5.18 -1.25
C ASP A 10 2.40 3.83 -0.72
N MET A 11 1.53 3.11 -0.04
CA MET A 11 1.79 1.77 0.48
C MET A 11 0.48 1.02 0.69
N PRO A 12 0.50 -0.33 0.69
CA PRO A 12 -0.69 -1.13 0.96
C PRO A 12 -1.27 -0.90 2.36
N VAL A 13 -2.60 -0.77 2.42
CA VAL A 13 -3.36 -0.75 3.67
C VAL A 13 -4.34 -1.92 3.67
N GLY A 14 -4.09 -2.90 4.55
CA GLY A 14 -4.84 -4.15 4.58
C GLY A 14 -4.22 -5.28 3.75
N PHE A 15 -4.81 -6.46 3.82
CA PHE A 15 -4.31 -7.70 3.21
C PHE A 15 -5.34 -8.31 2.27
N ALA A 16 -4.93 -9.28 1.45
CA ALA A 16 -5.83 -10.05 0.61
C ALA A 16 -6.68 -11.01 1.45
N ASP A 17 -7.91 -11.27 1.02
CA ASP A 17 -8.90 -12.05 1.78
C ASP A 17 -8.36 -13.44 2.20
N TYR A 18 -7.67 -14.15 1.30
CA TYR A 18 -7.09 -15.46 1.58
C TYR A 18 -6.13 -15.48 2.78
N TRP A 19 -5.45 -14.35 3.00
CA TRP A 19 -4.48 -14.27 4.10
C TRP A 19 -5.16 -14.26 5.46
N TYR A 20 -6.29 -13.57 5.60
CA TYR A 20 -7.05 -13.56 6.86
C TYR A 20 -7.51 -14.97 7.23
N ASP A 21 -8.02 -15.73 6.24
CA ASP A 21 -8.46 -17.11 6.44
C ASP A 21 -7.30 -18.02 6.84
N GLY A 22 -6.19 -17.97 6.12
CA GLY A 22 -5.02 -18.80 6.36
C GLY A 22 -4.27 -18.46 7.66
N ALA A 23 -4.27 -17.19 8.06
CA ALA A 23 -3.70 -16.72 9.33
C ALA A 23 -4.64 -16.92 10.53
N ASN A 24 -5.90 -17.31 10.29
CA ASN A 24 -6.98 -17.35 11.30
C ASN A 24 -7.14 -15.99 12.00
N ILE A 25 -7.14 -14.91 11.22
CA ILE A 25 -7.35 -13.54 11.67
C ILE A 25 -8.71 -13.05 11.17
N GLN A 26 -9.54 -12.54 12.04
CA GLN A 26 -10.91 -12.17 11.69
C GLN A 26 -10.98 -11.11 10.57
N ASN A 27 -10.21 -10.03 10.68
CA ASN A 27 -10.18 -8.93 9.72
C ASN A 27 -9.06 -7.92 10.08
N PHE A 28 -8.88 -6.90 9.25
CA PHE A 28 -7.88 -5.86 9.47
C PHE A 28 -8.12 -5.06 10.76
N LYS A 29 -9.36 -4.78 11.12
CA LYS A 29 -9.69 -4.06 12.37
C LYS A 29 -9.21 -4.79 13.62
N SER A 30 -9.21 -6.13 13.62
CA SER A 30 -8.68 -6.90 14.75
C SER A 30 -7.16 -6.70 14.89
N ILE A 31 -6.43 -6.53 13.78
CA ILE A 31 -5.00 -6.19 13.81
C ILE A 31 -4.79 -4.77 14.33
N LEU A 32 -5.58 -3.81 13.85
CA LEU A 32 -5.50 -2.43 14.32
C LEU A 32 -5.72 -2.32 15.84
N LYS A 33 -6.68 -3.10 16.35
CA LYS A 33 -7.02 -3.10 17.78
C LYS A 33 -5.97 -3.79 18.64
N ASN A 34 -5.49 -4.96 18.21
CA ASN A 34 -4.64 -5.83 19.03
C ASN A 34 -3.16 -5.65 18.77
N GLY A 35 -2.79 -4.95 17.69
CA GLY A 35 -1.41 -4.87 17.21
C GLY A 35 -0.90 -6.19 16.63
N LEU A 36 0.40 -6.25 16.41
CA LEU A 36 1.10 -7.45 15.94
C LEU A 36 1.55 -8.32 17.13
N THR A 37 0.59 -8.90 17.83
CA THR A 37 0.83 -9.70 19.05
C THR A 37 0.38 -11.15 18.87
N GLY A 38 0.78 -12.03 19.79
CA GLY A 38 0.39 -13.43 19.77
C GLY A 38 0.83 -14.14 18.49
N PRO A 39 -0.10 -14.70 17.68
CA PRO A 39 0.27 -15.37 16.44
C PRO A 39 1.02 -14.47 15.45
N LEU A 40 0.84 -13.15 15.53
CA LEU A 40 1.48 -12.16 14.66
C LEU A 40 2.79 -11.58 15.22
N GLU A 41 3.34 -12.12 16.31
CA GLU A 41 4.59 -11.64 16.90
C GLU A 41 5.77 -11.61 15.90
N TYR A 42 5.82 -12.58 14.98
CA TYR A 42 6.85 -12.65 13.95
C TYR A 42 6.41 -12.10 12.59
N PHE A 43 5.25 -11.47 12.53
CA PHE A 43 4.67 -11.00 11.26
C PHE A 43 5.60 -10.08 10.49
N SER A 44 6.24 -9.14 11.17
CA SER A 44 7.18 -8.19 10.56
C SER A 44 8.56 -8.77 10.26
N THR A 45 8.82 -10.03 10.63
CA THR A 45 10.11 -10.66 10.39
C THR A 45 10.19 -11.17 8.95
N VAL A 46 10.99 -10.51 8.13
CA VAL A 46 11.16 -10.89 6.72
C VAL A 46 11.93 -12.22 6.60
N CYS A 47 11.39 -13.15 5.81
CA CYS A 47 11.97 -14.47 5.54
C CYS A 47 13.18 -14.36 4.62
N GLU A 48 14.23 -15.13 4.90
CA GLU A 48 15.41 -15.29 4.04
C GLU A 48 15.22 -16.45 3.05
N HIS A 49 14.59 -17.52 3.52
CA HIS A 49 14.39 -18.76 2.75
C HIS A 49 12.88 -19.05 2.57
N PRO A 50 12.48 -19.72 1.47
CA PRO A 50 11.07 -20.03 1.19
C PRO A 50 10.40 -20.92 2.24
N ASP A 51 11.13 -21.80 2.90
CA ASP A 51 10.66 -22.71 3.97
C ASP A 51 10.27 -21.98 5.26
N GLN A 52 10.68 -20.72 5.41
CA GLN A 52 10.30 -19.86 6.53
C GLN A 52 8.96 -19.15 6.33
N ILE A 53 8.46 -19.15 5.11
CA ILE A 53 7.21 -18.42 4.78
C ILE A 53 6.02 -19.16 5.38
N THR A 54 5.24 -18.44 6.17
CA THR A 54 3.98 -18.90 6.74
C THR A 54 2.95 -17.77 6.68
N TYR A 55 1.69 -18.06 6.98
CA TYR A 55 0.66 -17.02 7.12
C TYR A 55 0.96 -16.01 8.23
N HIS A 56 1.69 -16.41 9.28
CA HIS A 56 2.10 -15.54 10.37
C HIS A 56 3.46 -14.85 10.15
N ARG A 57 4.19 -15.25 9.10
CA ARG A 57 5.45 -14.66 8.67
C ARG A 57 5.53 -14.62 7.15
N PRO A 58 4.71 -13.79 6.50
CA PRO A 58 4.51 -13.88 5.05
C PRO A 58 5.51 -13.07 4.22
N PHE A 59 6.27 -12.14 4.81
CA PHE A 59 7.14 -11.23 4.05
C PHE A 59 8.41 -11.92 3.56
N TYR A 60 8.65 -11.85 2.25
CA TYR A 60 9.77 -12.51 1.57
C TYR A 60 10.17 -11.74 0.29
N PRO A 61 11.43 -11.75 -0.09
CA PRO A 61 12.64 -12.22 0.59
C PRO A 61 13.39 -11.08 1.29
N ARG A 62 14.25 -11.41 2.28
CA ARG A 62 15.10 -10.43 2.95
C ARG A 62 16.16 -9.82 2.02
N SER A 63 16.74 -10.63 1.13
CA SER A 63 17.75 -10.21 0.17
C SER A 63 17.63 -10.97 -1.15
N SER A 64 18.30 -10.49 -2.20
CA SER A 64 18.25 -11.13 -3.52
C SER A 64 18.89 -12.51 -3.57
N GLY A 65 19.77 -12.83 -2.62
CA GLY A 65 20.53 -14.08 -2.67
C GLY A 65 21.33 -14.27 -3.96
N PRO A 66 21.83 -15.47 -4.24
CA PRO A 66 22.38 -15.84 -5.54
C PRO A 66 21.32 -15.70 -6.64
N LYS A 67 21.77 -15.30 -7.83
CA LYS A 67 20.88 -15.04 -8.98
C LYS A 67 20.01 -16.29 -9.27
N GLY A 68 18.68 -16.09 -9.30
CA GLY A 68 17.70 -17.14 -9.61
C GLY A 68 17.14 -17.90 -8.40
N ASN A 69 17.68 -17.73 -7.20
CA ASN A 69 17.20 -18.43 -6.01
C ASN A 69 15.96 -17.80 -5.37
N VAL A 70 15.62 -16.58 -5.77
CA VAL A 70 14.49 -15.84 -5.21
C VAL A 70 13.42 -15.66 -6.27
N LYS A 71 12.22 -16.22 -6.04
CA LYS A 71 11.09 -16.18 -6.97
C LYS A 71 9.82 -15.80 -6.22
N ARG A 72 8.94 -15.08 -6.88
CA ARG A 72 7.61 -14.75 -6.35
C ARG A 72 6.74 -15.99 -6.15
N ASP A 73 6.96 -17.02 -6.97
CA ASP A 73 6.26 -18.31 -6.87
C ASP A 73 6.48 -19.02 -5.53
N HIS A 74 7.57 -18.69 -4.81
CA HIS A 74 7.78 -19.21 -3.45
C HIS A 74 6.66 -18.78 -2.50
N LEU A 75 6.14 -17.55 -2.63
CA LEU A 75 4.98 -17.10 -1.86
C LEU A 75 3.72 -17.90 -2.22
N VAL A 76 3.49 -18.13 -3.51
CA VAL A 76 2.35 -18.93 -3.99
C VAL A 76 2.39 -20.32 -3.39
N THR A 77 3.53 -21.00 -3.51
CA THR A 77 3.72 -22.37 -3.00
C THR A 77 3.58 -22.44 -1.49
N ALA A 78 4.28 -21.58 -0.76
CA ALA A 78 4.32 -21.61 0.70
C ALA A 78 2.98 -21.25 1.35
N LEU A 79 2.18 -20.39 0.70
CA LEU A 79 0.85 -19.99 1.15
C LEU A 79 -0.26 -20.86 0.55
N GLY A 80 0.07 -21.97 -0.14
CA GLY A 80 -0.92 -22.90 -0.68
C GLY A 80 -1.85 -22.32 -1.74
N LEU A 81 -1.40 -21.28 -2.46
CA LEU A 81 -2.20 -20.62 -3.48
C LEU A 81 -2.07 -21.35 -4.84
N SER A 82 -3.06 -21.17 -5.71
CA SER A 82 -3.07 -21.83 -7.02
C SER A 82 -2.32 -21.03 -8.08
N ARG A 83 -2.32 -19.71 -7.99
CA ARG A 83 -1.76 -18.81 -8.99
C ARG A 83 -1.11 -17.60 -8.35
N PHE A 84 -0.20 -16.96 -9.08
CA PHE A 84 0.44 -15.71 -8.65
C PHE A 84 -0.59 -14.58 -8.41
N ASP A 85 -1.63 -14.49 -9.22
CA ASP A 85 -2.67 -13.47 -9.08
C ASP A 85 -3.46 -13.58 -7.78
N ASP A 86 -3.47 -14.76 -7.16
CA ASP A 86 -4.14 -14.97 -5.88
C ASP A 86 -3.42 -14.25 -4.72
N LEU A 87 -2.15 -13.88 -4.90
CA LEU A 87 -1.40 -13.05 -3.94
C LEU A 87 -1.92 -11.61 -3.82
N HIS A 88 -2.65 -11.13 -4.84
CA HIS A 88 -3.07 -9.75 -4.93
C HIS A 88 -4.37 -9.47 -4.19
N ARG A 89 -4.42 -8.34 -3.49
CA ARG A 89 -5.68 -7.71 -3.09
C ARG A 89 -6.45 -7.30 -4.35
N ARG A 90 -7.77 -7.09 -4.22
CA ARG A 90 -8.59 -6.66 -5.37
C ARG A 90 -8.09 -5.38 -6.03
N CYS A 91 -7.67 -4.40 -5.21
CA CYS A 91 -7.11 -3.12 -5.67
C CYS A 91 -5.70 -3.24 -6.29
N GLU A 92 -4.99 -4.35 -6.10
CA GLU A 92 -3.67 -4.59 -6.69
C GLU A 92 -3.72 -5.26 -8.06
N ARG A 93 -4.86 -5.82 -8.46
CA ARG A 93 -5.03 -6.49 -9.75
C ARG A 93 -4.91 -5.50 -10.90
N ALA A 94 -4.52 -6.00 -12.07
CA ALA A 94 -4.48 -5.19 -13.29
C ALA A 94 -5.86 -4.61 -13.61
N THR A 95 -5.88 -3.37 -14.10
CA THR A 95 -7.05 -2.71 -14.67
C THR A 95 -6.78 -2.40 -16.14
N ASN A 96 -7.74 -1.76 -16.83
CA ASN A 96 -7.52 -1.30 -18.20
C ASN A 96 -6.44 -0.21 -18.28
N ASP A 97 -6.25 0.53 -17.18
CA ASP A 97 -5.42 1.73 -17.15
C ASP A 97 -4.05 1.48 -16.52
N ARG A 98 -3.84 0.34 -15.87
CA ARG A 98 -2.56 -0.02 -15.25
C ARG A 98 -2.32 -1.53 -15.15
N ALA A 99 -1.04 -1.91 -15.15
CA ALA A 99 -0.61 -3.26 -14.81
C ALA A 99 -0.90 -3.59 -13.32
N ALA A 100 -0.91 -4.88 -12.98
CA ALA A 100 -1.02 -5.31 -11.60
C ALA A 100 0.10 -4.71 -10.74
N ALA A 101 -0.24 -4.28 -9.54
CA ALA A 101 0.73 -3.83 -8.56
C ALA A 101 1.60 -5.01 -8.06
N CYS A 102 2.66 -4.74 -7.32
CA CYS A 102 3.42 -5.78 -6.66
C CYS A 102 2.64 -6.34 -5.47
N PRO A 103 2.63 -7.66 -5.23
CA PRO A 103 1.95 -8.23 -4.07
C PRO A 103 2.48 -7.67 -2.74
N SER A 104 1.60 -7.45 -1.78
CA SER A 104 1.91 -6.82 -0.50
C SER A 104 3.02 -7.52 0.30
N PHE A 105 3.19 -8.83 0.17
CA PHE A 105 4.22 -9.59 0.91
C PHE A 105 5.58 -9.67 0.23
N TRP A 106 5.73 -9.08 -0.97
CA TRP A 106 6.99 -9.06 -1.69
C TRP A 106 7.87 -7.89 -1.26
N THR A 107 9.11 -8.17 -0.85
CA THR A 107 10.00 -7.17 -0.23
C THR A 107 11.26 -6.85 -1.05
N LEU A 108 11.37 -7.35 -2.29
CA LEU A 108 12.56 -7.17 -3.11
C LEU A 108 12.29 -6.37 -4.40
N GLY A 109 13.33 -5.66 -4.87
CA GLY A 109 13.33 -4.96 -6.14
C GLY A 109 12.89 -3.50 -6.06
N ALA A 110 12.68 -2.86 -7.22
CA ALA A 110 12.30 -1.45 -7.29
C ALA A 110 10.93 -1.17 -6.64
N ASN A 111 10.05 -2.17 -6.63
CA ASN A 111 8.71 -2.09 -6.05
C ASN A 111 8.70 -2.82 -4.70
N GLN A 112 9.39 -2.28 -3.70
CA GLN A 112 9.49 -2.86 -2.35
C GLN A 112 8.22 -2.58 -1.52
N VAL A 113 7.07 -2.93 -2.08
CA VAL A 113 5.75 -2.68 -1.51
C VAL A 113 5.64 -3.27 -0.11
N GLY A 114 6.13 -4.50 0.09
CA GLY A 114 6.11 -5.17 1.38
C GLY A 114 6.90 -4.45 2.47
N LYS A 115 8.04 -3.82 2.14
CA LYS A 115 8.79 -3.03 3.13
C LYS A 115 8.04 -1.77 3.54
N GLY A 116 7.45 -1.07 2.56
CA GLY A 116 6.61 0.10 2.83
C GLY A 116 5.44 -0.27 3.74
N MET A 117 4.77 -1.39 3.44
CA MET A 117 3.68 -1.90 4.24
C MET A 117 4.11 -2.23 5.68
N LEU A 118 5.22 -2.95 5.87
CA LEU A 118 5.73 -3.29 7.20
C LEU A 118 5.94 -2.06 8.06
N HIS A 119 6.75 -1.12 7.57
CA HIS A 119 7.04 0.10 8.29
C HIS A 119 5.79 0.95 8.54
N GLY A 120 4.93 1.07 7.54
CA GLY A 120 3.71 1.84 7.67
C GLY A 120 2.73 1.23 8.65
N LEU A 121 2.59 -0.11 8.66
CA LEU A 121 1.71 -0.80 9.59
C LEU A 121 2.16 -0.61 11.04
N GLU A 122 3.45 -0.85 11.33
CA GLU A 122 3.99 -0.76 12.69
C GLU A 122 4.10 0.67 13.24
N HIS A 123 4.51 1.61 12.39
CA HIS A 123 4.91 2.93 12.86
C HIS A 123 3.88 4.03 12.58
N LEU A 124 2.87 3.75 11.76
CA LEU A 124 1.87 4.75 11.39
C LEU A 124 0.43 4.25 11.56
N ILE A 125 0.08 3.13 10.93
CA ILE A 125 -1.33 2.70 10.85
C ILE A 125 -1.83 2.19 12.20
N ILE A 126 -1.13 1.25 12.85
CA ILE A 126 -1.52 0.75 14.17
C ILE A 126 -1.47 1.86 15.23
N PRO A 127 -0.38 2.64 15.36
CA PRO A 127 -0.37 3.79 16.27
C PRO A 127 -1.45 4.82 15.97
N GLY A 128 -1.70 5.14 14.70
CA GLY A 128 -2.75 6.07 14.29
C GLY A 128 -4.14 5.59 14.69
N ALA A 129 -4.45 4.30 14.49
CA ALA A 129 -5.70 3.72 14.93
C ALA A 129 -5.89 3.81 16.45
N HIS A 130 -4.83 3.59 17.24
CA HIS A 130 -4.86 3.76 18.69
C HIS A 130 -5.01 5.22 19.14
N LEU A 131 -4.61 6.18 18.30
CA LEU A 131 -4.84 7.61 18.51
C LEU A 131 -6.21 8.09 18.04
N GLY A 132 -7.04 7.19 17.49
CA GLY A 132 -8.37 7.50 17.00
C GLY A 132 -8.42 7.99 15.54
N PHE A 133 -7.36 7.80 14.77
CA PHE A 133 -7.38 8.10 13.33
C PHE A 133 -8.31 7.13 12.59
N ASN A 134 -9.04 7.63 11.63
CA ASN A 134 -9.79 6.78 10.71
C ASN A 134 -8.85 6.11 9.70
N ILE A 135 -9.06 4.84 9.44
CA ILE A 135 -8.32 4.08 8.43
C ILE A 135 -9.29 3.70 7.30
N TRP A 136 -9.25 4.44 6.23
CA TRP A 136 -10.12 4.14 5.07
C TRP A 136 -9.58 2.93 4.28
N PRO A 137 -10.46 2.02 3.81
CA PRO A 137 -11.93 2.00 3.89
C PRO A 137 -12.49 1.25 5.12
N PHE A 138 -11.68 0.91 6.12
CA PHE A 138 -12.06 0.02 7.23
C PHE A 138 -12.96 0.71 8.26
N ASP A 139 -12.89 2.03 8.40
CA ASP A 139 -13.70 2.80 9.37
C ASP A 139 -14.92 3.49 8.75
N GLY A 140 -15.24 3.15 7.53
CA GLY A 140 -16.43 3.65 6.83
C GLY A 140 -16.15 4.06 5.40
N ASP A 141 -17.16 4.61 4.74
CA ASP A 141 -17.00 5.22 3.42
C ASP A 141 -16.34 6.60 3.52
N LEU A 142 -15.97 7.17 2.36
CA LEU A 142 -15.33 8.47 2.31
C LEU A 142 -16.21 9.57 2.91
N ALA A 143 -17.52 9.54 2.69
CA ALA A 143 -18.45 10.54 3.21
C ALA A 143 -18.50 10.52 4.74
N THR A 144 -18.49 9.33 5.33
CA THR A 144 -18.41 9.13 6.79
C THR A 144 -17.11 9.67 7.34
N CYS A 145 -15.97 9.32 6.73
CA CYS A 145 -14.65 9.81 7.15
C CYS A 145 -14.52 11.35 7.02
N CYS A 146 -15.19 11.97 6.03
CA CYS A 146 -15.19 13.42 5.87
C CYS A 146 -15.97 14.18 6.96
N GLN A 147 -16.90 13.52 7.65
CA GLN A 147 -17.73 14.17 8.68
C GLN A 147 -17.01 14.30 10.02
N HIS A 148 -15.95 13.52 10.24
CA HIS A 148 -15.15 13.59 11.44
C HIS A 148 -14.01 14.60 11.28
N PRO A 149 -13.76 15.47 12.29
CA PRO A 149 -12.66 16.44 12.25
C PRO A 149 -11.28 15.79 12.41
N ASP A 150 -11.22 14.47 12.38
CA ASP A 150 -10.06 13.67 12.70
C ASP A 150 -9.17 13.44 11.48
N VAL A 151 -8.02 12.87 11.73
CA VAL A 151 -7.09 12.43 10.69
C VAL A 151 -7.61 11.15 10.05
N THR A 152 -7.65 11.11 8.72
CA THR A 152 -7.95 9.89 7.96
C THR A 152 -6.71 9.44 7.19
N LEU A 153 -6.25 8.23 7.45
CA LEU A 153 -5.21 7.56 6.68
C LEU A 153 -5.85 6.74 5.56
N MET A 154 -5.30 6.84 4.37
CA MET A 154 -5.79 6.09 3.21
C MET A 154 -4.66 5.63 2.31
N GLU A 155 -4.83 4.48 1.68
CA GLU A 155 -3.95 4.06 0.61
C GLU A 155 -4.18 4.92 -0.63
N THR A 156 -3.09 5.34 -1.24
CA THR A 156 -3.10 6.00 -2.55
C THR A 156 -2.19 5.25 -3.51
N TYR A 157 -2.54 5.27 -4.78
CA TYR A 157 -1.72 4.69 -5.85
C TYR A 157 -1.46 5.74 -6.92
N PRO A 158 -0.41 6.58 -6.76
CA PRO A 158 -0.14 7.68 -7.68
C PRO A 158 -0.01 7.25 -9.14
N GLY A 159 0.48 6.03 -9.39
CA GLY A 159 0.59 5.48 -10.75
C GLY A 159 -0.74 5.37 -11.49
N GLU A 160 -1.86 5.13 -10.79
CA GLU A 160 -3.19 5.09 -11.39
C GLU A 160 -3.68 6.49 -11.77
N VAL A 161 -3.43 7.46 -10.90
CA VAL A 161 -3.77 8.89 -11.16
C VAL A 161 -3.04 9.38 -12.40
N TYR A 162 -1.78 9.05 -12.57
CA TYR A 162 -1.04 9.42 -13.78
C TYR A 162 -1.65 8.80 -15.05
N GLY A 163 -2.12 7.56 -14.99
CA GLY A 163 -2.86 6.92 -16.08
C GLY A 163 -4.11 7.70 -16.46
N TRP A 164 -4.94 8.09 -15.50
CA TRP A 164 -6.14 8.89 -15.73
C TRP A 164 -5.87 10.28 -16.32
N LEU A 165 -4.75 10.89 -15.92
CA LEU A 165 -4.31 12.16 -16.46
C LEU A 165 -3.66 12.04 -17.85
N GLY A 166 -3.58 10.84 -18.43
CA GLY A 166 -2.95 10.60 -19.72
C GLY A 166 -1.42 10.74 -19.70
N ILE A 167 -0.80 10.70 -18.53
CA ILE A 167 0.65 10.78 -18.36
C ILE A 167 1.22 9.37 -18.55
N SER A 168 1.46 8.98 -19.79
CA SER A 168 2.24 7.79 -20.11
C SER A 168 3.73 8.10 -19.93
N GLU A 169 4.51 7.12 -19.48
CA GLU A 169 5.98 7.20 -19.40
C GLU A 169 6.55 8.17 -18.35
N LEU A 170 5.87 8.32 -17.21
CA LEU A 170 6.45 9.09 -16.11
C LEU A 170 7.71 8.38 -15.55
N THR A 171 8.86 8.99 -15.79
CA THR A 171 10.13 8.56 -15.20
C THR A 171 10.51 9.47 -14.04
N LYS A 172 10.37 8.98 -12.81
CA LYS A 172 10.61 9.77 -11.58
C LYS A 172 12.01 10.41 -11.50
N SER A 173 13.02 9.81 -12.13
CA SER A 173 14.39 10.33 -12.21
C SER A 173 14.60 11.38 -13.30
N ASN A 174 13.66 11.56 -14.24
CA ASN A 174 13.79 12.49 -15.35
C ASN A 174 13.06 13.80 -15.04
N GLN A 175 13.81 14.91 -14.94
CA GLN A 175 13.26 16.23 -14.62
C GLN A 175 12.20 16.71 -15.61
N LYS A 176 12.40 16.51 -16.93
CA LYS A 176 11.42 16.92 -17.95
C LYS A 176 10.12 16.14 -17.81
N SER A 177 10.21 14.85 -17.50
CA SER A 177 9.05 14.00 -17.26
C SER A 177 8.26 14.47 -16.03
N ARG A 178 8.95 14.83 -14.93
CA ARG A 178 8.29 15.39 -13.73
C ARG A 178 7.64 16.74 -14.01
N ALA A 179 8.34 17.67 -14.69
CA ALA A 179 7.78 18.97 -15.05
C ALA A 179 6.48 18.84 -15.86
N LYS A 180 6.45 17.94 -16.85
CA LYS A 180 5.24 17.65 -17.60
C LYS A 180 4.11 17.11 -16.71
N ALA A 181 4.41 16.22 -15.77
CA ALA A 181 3.40 15.72 -14.83
C ALA A 181 2.83 16.84 -13.94
N VAL A 182 3.66 17.78 -13.50
CA VAL A 182 3.22 18.94 -12.71
C VAL A 182 2.26 19.82 -13.52
N GLU A 183 2.52 20.08 -14.80
CA GLU A 183 1.61 20.84 -15.66
C GLU A 183 0.22 20.19 -15.72
N PHE A 184 0.15 18.87 -15.90
CA PHE A 184 -1.11 18.13 -15.89
C PHE A 184 -1.84 18.21 -14.54
N LEU A 185 -1.11 18.10 -13.42
CA LEU A 185 -1.69 18.20 -12.09
C LEU A 185 -2.25 19.58 -11.79
N ILE A 186 -1.53 20.64 -12.22
CA ILE A 186 -2.00 22.04 -12.10
C ILE A 186 -3.30 22.25 -12.88
N ASP A 187 -3.32 21.78 -14.14
CA ASP A 187 -4.50 21.89 -14.98
C ASP A 187 -5.70 21.10 -14.41
N TYR A 188 -5.45 19.90 -13.90
CA TYR A 188 -6.47 19.11 -13.19
C TYR A 188 -6.99 19.84 -11.96
N ALA A 189 -6.11 20.38 -11.12
CA ALA A 189 -6.48 21.12 -9.93
C ALA A 189 -7.34 22.35 -10.25
N ALA A 190 -6.94 23.11 -11.26
CA ALA A 190 -7.70 24.28 -11.72
C ALA A 190 -9.12 23.91 -12.19
N ARG A 191 -9.26 22.82 -12.94
CA ARG A 191 -10.56 22.34 -13.43
C ARG A 191 -11.46 21.77 -12.34
N ASN A 192 -10.90 21.29 -11.24
CA ASN A 192 -11.64 20.65 -10.15
C ASN A 192 -11.72 21.50 -8.87
N ALA A 193 -11.40 22.79 -8.94
CA ALA A 193 -11.39 23.71 -7.81
C ALA A 193 -10.53 23.21 -6.62
N VAL A 194 -9.39 22.57 -6.92
CA VAL A 194 -8.41 22.13 -5.94
C VAL A 194 -7.33 23.21 -5.80
N GLU A 195 -7.12 23.69 -4.58
CA GLU A 195 -6.06 24.65 -4.30
C GLU A 195 -4.72 23.93 -4.09
N ILE A 196 -3.71 24.32 -4.83
CA ILE A 196 -2.33 23.84 -4.64
C ILE A 196 -1.55 24.93 -3.91
N THR A 197 -1.06 24.64 -2.73
CA THR A 197 -0.31 25.63 -1.94
C THR A 197 1.04 25.97 -2.58
N PRO A 198 1.52 27.24 -2.41
CA PRO A 198 2.82 27.65 -2.96
C PRO A 198 4.01 26.78 -2.49
N ALA A 199 3.94 26.22 -1.28
CA ALA A 199 4.97 25.31 -0.77
C ALA A 199 5.11 24.05 -1.65
N VAL A 200 3.99 23.43 -2.05
CA VAL A 200 4.00 22.27 -2.94
C VAL A 200 4.57 22.62 -4.31
N MET A 201 4.26 23.82 -4.81
CA MET A 201 4.77 24.30 -6.11
C MET A 201 6.27 24.56 -6.12
N ALA A 202 6.85 24.94 -4.98
CA ALA A 202 8.29 25.22 -4.87
C ALA A 202 9.15 23.94 -4.90
N ASP A 203 8.58 22.78 -4.52
CA ASP A 203 9.27 21.49 -4.47
C ASP A 203 9.12 20.66 -5.77
N CYS A 204 8.34 21.13 -6.73
CA CYS A 204 8.13 20.48 -8.02
C CYS A 204 9.06 20.98 -9.12
#